data_0c4234094f4effaee69d2782574f9af7
#
_entry.id   0c4234094f4effaee69d2782574f9af7
#
_cell.length_a   1.000
_cell.length_b   1.000
_cell.length_c   1.000
_cell.angle_alpha   90.00
_cell.angle_beta   90.00
_cell.angle_gamma   90.00
#
_symmetry.space_group_name_H-M   'P 1'
#
loop_
_entity.id
_entity.type
_entity.pdbx_description
1 polymer ?
#
loop_
_entity_poly.entity_id
_entity_poly.type
_entity_poly.pdbx_seq_one_letter_code
_entity_poly.pdbx_strand_id
1 'polypeptide(L)'
;MCKHFAVGLTCALSVFAAAAQTYPDKPVRVIVPAPAGGALDIVARHVNQKLTESFGTQFIVDNRGGASGAIGAEIVARAAPDGYTLLFTSASAVSLSPHFAAKPSDPLRTYTPVVLVGYSPMVLVVHPSVPAKSVKELVAIAKARPDALAYASNGTGSLSHVTAALFMQRAGIKMLHVPYKGAAPAVIDTVAGHVSVLFAGYPSIAAQERAARLRALAVTSAKRTELAPHLPTVAESGLPGFESTQWWGVYGPAGLPVEIVERLNAALNKVLRMPEIKKSLAKDSAEPAGGTPAQLAEYHKADYEKWGKVIRSAGIKGE
;
A
#
# COMPACT_ATOMS: atom_id res chain seq x y z
N MET A 1 -3.20 86.50 22.92
CA MET A 1 -2.53 85.87 21.76
C MET A 1 -2.17 84.45 22.13
N CYS A 2 -3.06 83.51 21.81
CA CYS A 2 -2.85 82.11 22.05
C CYS A 2 -2.36 81.42 20.77
N LYS A 3 -1.17 80.86 20.81
CA LYS A 3 -0.62 80.02 19.76
C LYS A 3 -0.90 78.54 20.08
N HIS A 4 -1.76 77.90 19.26
CA HIS A 4 -2.03 76.44 19.34
C HIS A 4 -0.94 75.71 18.59
N PHE A 5 -0.22 74.82 19.32
CA PHE A 5 0.70 73.82 18.72
C PHE A 5 -0.08 72.53 18.48
N ALA A 6 -0.32 72.22 17.21
CA ALA A 6 -0.89 70.92 16.81
C ALA A 6 0.25 69.92 16.60
N VAL A 7 0.35 68.97 17.51
CA VAL A 7 1.26 67.80 17.37
C VAL A 7 0.56 66.76 16.54
N GLY A 8 0.99 66.57 15.27
CA GLY A 8 0.53 65.53 14.40
C GLY A 8 1.17 64.17 14.79
N LEU A 9 0.36 63.25 15.31
CA LEU A 9 0.75 61.86 15.60
C LEU A 9 0.67 61.03 14.33
N THR A 10 1.79 60.83 13.64
CA THR A 10 1.89 59.99 12.45
C THR A 10 2.00 58.55 12.91
N CYS A 11 0.89 57.79 12.87
CA CYS A 11 0.84 56.35 13.16
C CYS A 11 1.41 55.61 11.93
N ALA A 12 2.68 55.17 12.02
CA ALA A 12 3.29 54.30 11.02
C ALA A 12 2.70 52.89 11.17
N LEU A 13 1.76 52.54 10.26
CA LEU A 13 1.32 51.15 10.09
C LEU A 13 2.46 50.36 9.47
N SER A 14 3.21 49.67 10.32
CA SER A 14 4.15 48.61 9.91
C SER A 14 3.33 47.42 9.41
N VAL A 15 3.13 47.31 8.12
CA VAL A 15 2.61 46.08 7.48
C VAL A 15 3.72 45.04 7.60
N PHE A 16 3.63 44.20 8.61
CA PHE A 16 4.38 42.94 8.62
C PHE A 16 3.84 42.11 7.44
N ALA A 17 4.53 42.16 6.32
CA ALA A 17 4.42 41.12 5.30
C ALA A 17 4.87 39.82 5.99
N ALA A 18 3.93 39.00 6.45
CA ALA A 18 4.20 37.64 6.82
C ALA A 18 4.78 37.00 5.57
N ALA A 19 6.11 36.86 5.51
CA ALA A 19 6.77 36.03 4.52
C ALA A 19 6.14 34.67 4.68
N ALA A 20 5.32 34.27 3.70
CA ALA A 20 4.75 32.94 3.66
C ALA A 20 5.93 31.97 3.72
N GLN A 21 6.15 31.38 4.89
CA GLN A 21 7.22 30.39 5.07
C GLN A 21 7.05 29.33 4.00
N THR A 22 8.05 29.24 3.12
CA THR A 22 8.00 28.29 2.02
C THR A 22 8.15 26.87 2.57
N TYR A 23 7.03 26.19 2.78
CA TYR A 23 7.04 24.75 3.16
C TYR A 23 7.81 23.94 2.11
N PRO A 24 8.69 22.96 2.52
CA PRO A 24 9.21 22.78 3.87
C PRO A 24 10.45 23.68 4.12
N ASP A 25 10.54 24.30 5.30
CA ASP A 25 11.69 25.09 5.75
C ASP A 25 12.58 24.36 6.78
N LYS A 26 12.11 23.19 7.24
CA LYS A 26 12.80 22.28 8.18
C LYS A 26 12.58 20.82 7.78
N PRO A 27 13.36 19.86 8.33
CA PRO A 27 13.24 18.45 7.98
C PRO A 27 11.82 17.91 8.17
N VAL A 28 11.36 17.13 7.18
CA VAL A 28 10.07 16.42 7.19
C VAL A 28 10.28 14.99 7.65
N ARG A 29 9.59 14.58 8.70
CA ARG A 29 9.59 13.21 9.20
C ARG A 29 8.57 12.37 8.42
N VAL A 30 9.03 11.27 7.82
CA VAL A 30 8.17 10.35 7.06
C VAL A 30 8.09 9.03 7.81
N ILE A 31 6.95 8.79 8.45
CA ILE A 31 6.67 7.53 9.15
C ILE A 31 6.42 6.44 8.14
N VAL A 32 7.18 5.35 8.25
CA VAL A 32 7.01 4.12 7.49
C VAL A 32 6.58 3.02 8.46
N PRO A 33 5.32 2.54 8.40
CA PRO A 33 4.76 1.59 9.36
C PRO A 33 5.20 0.14 9.07
N ALA A 34 6.49 -0.06 8.86
CA ALA A 34 7.10 -1.36 8.57
C ALA A 34 8.55 -1.41 9.08
N PRO A 35 9.11 -2.61 9.28
CA PRO A 35 10.53 -2.77 9.58
C PRO A 35 11.42 -2.22 8.47
N ALA A 36 12.60 -1.72 8.85
CA ALA A 36 13.61 -1.30 7.90
C ALA A 36 14.07 -2.47 7.01
N GLY A 37 14.37 -2.18 5.73
CA GLY A 37 14.82 -3.17 4.74
C GLY A 37 13.69 -3.95 4.05
N GLY A 38 12.43 -3.76 4.45
CA GLY A 38 11.28 -4.30 3.72
C GLY A 38 10.92 -3.48 2.47
N ALA A 39 10.10 -4.04 1.57
CA ALA A 39 9.72 -3.40 0.31
C ALA A 39 9.16 -1.97 0.51
N LEU A 40 8.29 -1.77 1.50
CA LEU A 40 7.75 -0.44 1.81
C LEU A 40 8.85 0.57 2.21
N ASP A 41 9.83 0.13 3.02
CA ASP A 41 10.95 0.99 3.45
C ASP A 41 11.88 1.33 2.28
N ILE A 42 12.21 0.36 1.44
CA ILE A 42 13.07 0.55 0.25
C ILE A 42 12.44 1.57 -0.69
N VAL A 43 11.16 1.40 -1.02
CA VAL A 43 10.41 2.33 -1.88
C VAL A 43 10.35 3.71 -1.24
N ALA A 44 10.03 3.79 0.06
CA ALA A 44 9.97 5.06 0.78
C ALA A 44 11.31 5.81 0.74
N ARG A 45 12.44 5.12 0.97
CA ARG A 45 13.78 5.74 0.94
C ARG A 45 14.13 6.30 -0.44
N HIS A 46 13.89 5.55 -1.51
CA HIS A 46 14.15 6.02 -2.86
C HIS A 46 13.31 7.26 -3.22
N VAL A 47 12.02 7.25 -2.89
CA VAL A 47 11.13 8.40 -3.14
C VAL A 47 11.55 9.61 -2.28
N ASN A 48 11.80 9.40 -0.98
CA ASN A 48 12.17 10.49 -0.07
C ASN A 48 13.55 11.09 -0.36
N GLN A 49 14.50 10.31 -0.87
CA GLN A 49 15.77 10.83 -1.35
C GLN A 49 15.55 11.85 -2.49
N LYS A 50 14.69 11.53 -3.45
CA LYS A 50 14.37 12.43 -4.56
C LYS A 50 13.54 13.64 -4.13
N LEU A 51 12.68 13.49 -3.12
CA LEU A 51 12.02 14.65 -2.49
C LEU A 51 13.04 15.57 -1.82
N THR A 52 14.01 15.01 -1.08
CA THR A 52 15.10 15.78 -0.46
C THR A 52 15.87 16.59 -1.51
N GLU A 53 16.24 15.96 -2.62
CA GLU A 53 16.89 16.64 -3.75
C GLU A 53 16.01 17.76 -4.36
N SER A 54 14.70 17.50 -4.48
CA SER A 54 13.76 18.44 -5.09
C SER A 54 13.45 19.67 -4.22
N PHE A 55 13.36 19.48 -2.91
CA PHE A 55 13.01 20.55 -1.97
C PHE A 55 14.22 21.24 -1.32
N GLY A 56 15.42 20.64 -1.40
CA GLY A 56 16.60 21.11 -0.66
C GLY A 56 16.48 20.93 0.86
N THR A 57 15.48 20.19 1.32
CA THR A 57 15.18 19.95 2.73
C THR A 57 15.01 18.44 2.94
N GLN A 58 15.54 17.91 4.04
CA GLN A 58 15.55 16.46 4.30
C GLN A 58 14.15 15.88 4.54
N PHE A 59 13.84 14.77 3.87
CA PHE A 59 12.70 13.89 4.13
C PHE A 59 13.24 12.63 4.82
N ILE A 60 13.07 12.55 6.14
CA ILE A 60 13.70 11.54 7.00
C ILE A 60 12.76 10.38 7.23
N VAL A 61 13.13 9.18 6.74
CA VAL A 61 12.38 7.95 6.98
C VAL A 61 12.54 7.51 8.43
N ASP A 62 11.42 7.32 9.13
CA ASP A 62 11.33 6.80 10.49
C ASP A 62 10.46 5.53 10.50
N ASN A 63 11.08 4.37 10.67
CA ASN A 63 10.40 3.09 10.67
C ASN A 63 9.70 2.82 12.00
N ARG A 64 8.35 2.68 11.95
CA ARG A 64 7.49 2.41 13.10
C ARG A 64 6.55 1.24 12.81
N GLY A 65 7.11 0.04 12.76
CA GLY A 65 6.36 -1.19 12.53
C GLY A 65 5.55 -1.62 13.75
N GLY A 66 4.75 -2.67 13.58
CA GLY A 66 3.94 -3.32 14.61
C GLY A 66 2.43 -3.26 14.32
N ALA A 67 1.68 -4.27 14.80
CA ALA A 67 0.24 -4.42 14.58
C ALA A 67 -0.20 -4.19 13.11
N SER A 68 0.46 -4.87 12.17
CA SER A 68 0.22 -4.72 10.72
C SER A 68 0.34 -3.28 10.21
N GLY A 69 1.14 -2.43 10.90
CA GLY A 69 1.38 -1.04 10.57
C GLY A 69 0.49 -0.03 11.32
N ALA A 70 -0.45 -0.48 12.14
CA ALA A 70 -1.35 0.40 12.90
C ALA A 70 -0.59 1.35 13.84
N ILE A 71 0.51 0.91 14.46
CA ILE A 71 1.30 1.74 15.39
C ILE A 71 1.88 2.96 14.68
N GLY A 72 2.53 2.76 13.53
CA GLY A 72 3.09 3.87 12.75
C GLY A 72 2.02 4.79 12.17
N ALA A 73 0.91 4.23 11.69
CA ALA A 73 -0.21 4.99 11.18
C ALA A 73 -0.84 5.89 12.26
N GLU A 74 -0.99 5.39 13.49
CA GLU A 74 -1.55 6.16 14.60
C GLU A 74 -0.66 7.35 15.02
N ILE A 75 0.68 7.23 14.92
CA ILE A 75 1.58 8.36 15.16
C ILE A 75 1.23 9.55 14.25
N VAL A 76 0.97 9.28 12.97
CA VAL A 76 0.61 10.34 12.01
C VAL A 76 -0.81 10.83 12.24
N ALA A 77 -1.75 9.96 12.57
CA ALA A 77 -3.13 10.34 12.91
C ALA A 77 -3.21 11.39 14.04
N ARG A 78 -2.24 11.37 14.96
CA ARG A 78 -2.16 12.29 16.10
C ARG A 78 -1.20 13.47 15.90
N ALA A 79 -0.52 13.53 14.76
CA ALA A 79 0.42 14.60 14.48
C ALA A 79 -0.29 15.91 14.14
N ALA A 80 0.42 17.04 14.31
CA ALA A 80 -0.06 18.34 13.85
C ALA A 80 -0.21 18.34 12.31
N PRO A 81 -1.27 18.94 11.76
CA PRO A 81 -1.50 19.00 10.32
C PRO A 81 -0.68 20.13 9.66
N ASP A 82 0.63 20.17 9.94
CA ASP A 82 1.57 21.19 9.47
C ASP A 82 2.49 20.71 8.33
N GLY A 83 2.33 19.44 7.90
CA GLY A 83 3.10 18.81 6.83
C GLY A 83 4.47 18.25 7.24
N TYR A 84 4.92 18.42 8.48
CA TYR A 84 6.23 17.95 8.92
C TYR A 84 6.24 16.52 9.50
N THR A 85 5.07 15.90 9.59
CA THR A 85 4.93 14.46 9.85
C THR A 85 3.99 13.85 8.82
N LEU A 86 4.55 13.01 7.94
CA LEU A 86 3.83 12.34 6.86
C LEU A 86 3.82 10.84 7.10
N LEU A 87 2.88 10.14 6.48
CA LEU A 87 2.75 8.70 6.47
C LEU A 87 3.04 8.16 5.07
N PHE A 88 4.08 7.37 4.91
CA PHE A 88 4.32 6.57 3.72
C PHE A 88 3.89 5.13 4.01
N THR A 89 2.75 4.69 3.50
CA THR A 89 2.07 3.50 3.99
C THR A 89 1.63 2.54 2.89
N SER A 90 1.13 1.40 3.31
CA SER A 90 0.56 0.37 2.44
C SER A 90 -0.90 0.06 2.76
N ALA A 91 -1.57 -0.65 1.86
CA ALA A 91 -2.92 -1.19 2.04
C ALA A 91 -3.11 -1.87 3.40
N SER A 92 -2.10 -2.62 3.87
CA SER A 92 -2.21 -3.36 5.13
C SER A 92 -2.51 -2.46 6.32
N ALA A 93 -1.85 -1.30 6.42
CA ALA A 93 -2.00 -0.41 7.58
C ALA A 93 -3.29 0.43 7.55
N VAL A 94 -3.76 0.82 6.36
CA VAL A 94 -4.88 1.76 6.23
C VAL A 94 -6.16 1.15 5.65
N SER A 95 -6.08 0.04 4.90
CA SER A 95 -7.27 -0.64 4.35
C SER A 95 -7.61 -1.95 5.07
N LEU A 96 -6.65 -2.68 5.63
CA LEU A 96 -6.90 -3.97 6.28
C LEU A 96 -6.93 -3.87 7.81
N SER A 97 -5.86 -3.34 8.41
CA SER A 97 -5.70 -3.26 9.87
C SER A 97 -6.91 -2.61 10.59
N PRO A 98 -7.55 -1.55 10.06
CA PRO A 98 -8.70 -0.95 10.74
C PRO A 98 -9.89 -1.91 10.92
N HIS A 99 -10.05 -2.92 10.07
CA HIS A 99 -11.13 -3.91 10.21
C HIS A 99 -10.91 -4.90 11.37
N PHE A 100 -9.70 -4.96 11.91
CA PHE A 100 -9.33 -5.84 13.03
C PHE A 100 -9.18 -5.07 14.35
N ALA A 101 -9.26 -3.74 14.31
CA ALA A 101 -9.11 -2.91 15.50
C ALA A 101 -10.30 -3.05 16.45
N ALA A 102 -10.04 -3.17 17.76
CA ALA A 102 -11.08 -3.23 18.79
C ALA A 102 -11.94 -1.94 18.83
N LYS A 103 -11.34 -0.80 18.46
CA LYS A 103 -12.03 0.49 18.27
C LYS A 103 -11.70 0.98 16.86
N PRO A 104 -12.52 0.64 15.86
CA PRO A 104 -12.27 1.08 14.49
C PRO A 104 -12.32 2.60 14.39
N SER A 105 -11.23 3.21 13.93
CA SER A 105 -11.27 4.58 13.40
C SER A 105 -11.61 4.51 11.91
N ASP A 106 -12.33 5.51 11.41
CA ASP A 106 -12.53 5.62 9.97
C ASP A 106 -11.24 6.14 9.31
N PRO A 107 -10.46 5.29 8.63
CA PRO A 107 -9.19 5.71 8.06
C PRO A 107 -9.36 6.77 6.97
N LEU A 108 -10.54 6.84 6.34
CA LEU A 108 -10.86 7.81 5.30
C LEU A 108 -11.03 9.24 5.85
N ARG A 109 -11.28 9.37 7.16
CA ARG A 109 -11.38 10.66 7.88
C ARG A 109 -10.14 10.96 8.70
N THR A 110 -9.33 9.95 8.99
CA THR A 110 -8.16 10.06 9.85
C THR A 110 -6.96 10.67 9.13
N TYR A 111 -6.89 10.49 7.80
CA TYR A 111 -5.75 10.91 7.00
C TYR A 111 -6.18 11.80 5.84
N THR A 112 -5.32 12.78 5.51
CA THR A 112 -5.41 13.56 4.28
C THR A 112 -4.59 12.88 3.20
N PRO A 113 -5.18 12.39 2.09
CA PRO A 113 -4.45 11.75 1.01
C PRO A 113 -3.57 12.75 0.26
N VAL A 114 -2.38 12.31 -0.17
CA VAL A 114 -1.44 13.12 -0.97
C VAL A 114 -1.26 12.51 -2.36
N VAL A 115 -0.78 11.28 -2.46
CA VAL A 115 -0.55 10.60 -3.76
C VAL A 115 -0.52 9.08 -3.60
N LEU A 116 -1.03 8.38 -4.60
CA LEU A 116 -0.77 6.95 -4.78
C LEU A 116 0.65 6.78 -5.36
N VAL A 117 1.55 6.17 -4.60
CA VAL A 117 2.96 6.00 -5.02
C VAL A 117 3.08 4.94 -6.10
N GLY A 118 2.42 3.82 -5.90
CA GLY A 118 2.47 2.70 -6.81
C GLY A 118 1.73 1.49 -6.27
N TYR A 119 1.75 0.43 -7.05
CA TYR A 119 1.12 -0.83 -6.71
C TYR A 119 1.98 -2.00 -7.19
N SER A 120 1.79 -3.15 -6.56
CA SER A 120 2.42 -4.41 -6.94
C SER A 120 1.37 -5.51 -6.94
N PRO A 121 1.15 -6.18 -8.07
CA PRO A 121 0.24 -7.31 -8.12
C PRO A 121 0.81 -8.49 -7.32
N MET A 122 -0.08 -9.28 -6.78
CA MET A 122 0.27 -10.62 -6.31
C MET A 122 0.14 -11.60 -7.47
N VAL A 123 0.74 -12.76 -7.31
CA VAL A 123 0.65 -13.87 -8.25
C VAL A 123 0.04 -15.07 -7.55
N LEU A 124 -0.94 -15.69 -8.18
CA LEU A 124 -1.47 -16.98 -7.78
C LEU A 124 -0.53 -18.06 -8.30
N VAL A 125 0.10 -18.78 -7.39
CA VAL A 125 0.98 -19.90 -7.70
C VAL A 125 0.51 -21.18 -7.07
N VAL A 126 0.88 -22.30 -7.69
CA VAL A 126 0.64 -23.64 -7.16
C VAL A 126 1.93 -24.46 -7.14
N HIS A 127 2.04 -25.40 -6.21
CA HIS A 127 3.09 -26.42 -6.27
C HIS A 127 2.87 -27.31 -7.50
N PRO A 128 3.92 -27.78 -8.21
CA PRO A 128 3.79 -28.59 -9.43
C PRO A 128 3.02 -29.90 -9.28
N SER A 129 2.90 -30.46 -8.06
CA SER A 129 2.06 -31.64 -7.79
C SER A 129 0.55 -31.38 -7.96
N VAL A 130 0.11 -30.12 -7.93
CA VAL A 130 -1.25 -29.76 -8.26
C VAL A 130 -1.39 -29.81 -9.79
N PRO A 131 -2.24 -30.67 -10.36
CA PRO A 131 -2.35 -30.82 -11.81
C PRO A 131 -3.20 -29.70 -12.45
N ALA A 132 -2.94 -28.46 -12.04
CA ALA A 132 -3.57 -27.25 -12.58
C ALA A 132 -2.54 -26.42 -13.36
N LYS A 133 -2.86 -26.09 -14.63
CA LYS A 133 -2.08 -25.21 -15.50
C LYS A 133 -2.78 -23.87 -15.74
N SER A 134 -3.97 -23.70 -15.18
CA SER A 134 -4.79 -22.50 -15.30
C SER A 134 -5.64 -22.28 -14.04
N VAL A 135 -6.13 -21.06 -13.85
CA VAL A 135 -7.09 -20.73 -12.78
C VAL A 135 -8.34 -21.61 -12.88
N LYS A 136 -8.85 -21.83 -14.10
CA LYS A 136 -10.05 -22.67 -14.32
C LYS A 136 -9.84 -24.11 -13.85
N GLU A 137 -8.69 -24.70 -14.14
CA GLU A 137 -8.34 -26.04 -13.69
C GLU A 137 -8.18 -26.12 -12.17
N LEU A 138 -7.52 -25.12 -11.55
CA LEU A 138 -7.42 -25.04 -10.10
C LEU A 138 -8.80 -24.97 -9.43
N VAL A 139 -9.69 -24.15 -9.97
CA VAL A 139 -11.07 -24.01 -9.48
C VAL A 139 -11.83 -25.34 -9.65
N ALA A 140 -11.67 -26.03 -10.78
CA ALA A 140 -12.31 -27.33 -11.00
C ALA A 140 -11.84 -28.40 -9.99
N ILE A 141 -10.53 -28.46 -9.72
CA ILE A 141 -9.96 -29.38 -8.72
C ILE A 141 -10.51 -29.07 -7.31
N ALA A 142 -10.51 -27.78 -6.91
CA ALA A 142 -11.00 -27.39 -5.60
C ALA A 142 -12.52 -27.62 -5.43
N LYS A 143 -13.31 -27.50 -6.51
CA LYS A 143 -14.74 -27.82 -6.49
C LYS A 143 -14.99 -29.33 -6.36
N ALA A 144 -14.21 -30.14 -7.06
CA ALA A 144 -14.35 -31.58 -7.01
C ALA A 144 -13.98 -32.17 -5.64
N ARG A 145 -13.04 -31.51 -4.91
CA ARG A 145 -12.58 -31.96 -3.60
C ARG A 145 -12.45 -30.76 -2.64
N PRO A 146 -13.57 -30.32 -2.04
CA PRO A 146 -13.53 -29.23 -1.06
C PRO A 146 -12.53 -29.53 0.08
N ASP A 147 -11.79 -28.50 0.48
CA ASP A 147 -10.77 -28.54 1.55
C ASP A 147 -9.58 -29.50 1.31
N ALA A 148 -9.47 -30.13 0.14
CA ALA A 148 -8.30 -30.98 -0.19
C ALA A 148 -7.05 -30.18 -0.53
N LEU A 149 -7.20 -28.92 -0.98
CA LEU A 149 -6.09 -28.01 -1.22
C LEU A 149 -5.88 -27.10 -0.01
N ALA A 150 -4.63 -26.97 0.41
CA ALA A 150 -4.23 -26.00 1.41
C ALA A 150 -3.58 -24.78 0.74
N TYR A 151 -3.83 -23.58 1.27
CA TYR A 151 -3.15 -22.36 0.83
C TYR A 151 -2.37 -21.72 1.96
N ALA A 152 -1.18 -21.23 1.62
CA ALA A 152 -0.34 -20.48 2.53
C ALA A 152 -0.72 -18.98 2.53
N SER A 153 -0.53 -18.32 3.67
CA SER A 153 -0.58 -16.87 3.77
C SER A 153 0.58 -16.31 4.62
N ASN A 154 0.81 -15.02 4.53
CA ASN A 154 1.82 -14.32 5.34
C ASN A 154 1.37 -14.10 6.80
N GLY A 155 0.28 -14.73 7.20
CA GLY A 155 -0.37 -14.64 8.50
C GLY A 155 -1.85 -14.28 8.41
N THR A 156 -2.57 -14.51 9.49
CA THR A 156 -4.00 -14.18 9.59
C THR A 156 -4.22 -12.67 9.40
N GLY A 157 -5.22 -12.30 8.60
CA GLY A 157 -5.50 -10.89 8.27
C GLY A 157 -4.53 -10.23 7.28
N SER A 158 -3.47 -10.93 6.83
CA SER A 158 -2.57 -10.40 5.79
C SER A 158 -3.27 -10.26 4.44
N LEU A 159 -2.68 -9.45 3.53
CA LEU A 159 -3.22 -9.28 2.18
C LEU A 159 -3.32 -10.63 1.44
N SER A 160 -2.32 -11.53 1.59
CA SER A 160 -2.37 -12.86 0.98
C SER A 160 -3.54 -13.71 1.50
N HIS A 161 -3.85 -13.62 2.80
CA HIS A 161 -5.01 -14.30 3.39
C HIS A 161 -6.33 -13.77 2.81
N VAL A 162 -6.54 -12.44 2.85
CA VAL A 162 -7.80 -11.86 2.35
C VAL A 162 -7.93 -11.98 0.83
N THR A 163 -6.81 -12.03 0.09
CA THR A 163 -6.80 -12.31 -1.36
C THR A 163 -7.27 -13.74 -1.65
N ALA A 164 -6.79 -14.73 -0.89
CA ALA A 164 -7.25 -16.11 -1.01
C ALA A 164 -8.73 -16.23 -0.63
N ALA A 165 -9.19 -15.54 0.41
CA ALA A 165 -10.59 -15.50 0.81
C ALA A 165 -11.48 -14.91 -0.30
N LEU A 166 -11.06 -13.79 -0.91
CA LEU A 166 -11.75 -13.20 -2.07
C LEU A 166 -11.81 -14.18 -3.25
N PHE A 167 -10.68 -14.87 -3.52
CA PHE A 167 -10.61 -15.87 -4.59
C PHE A 167 -11.59 -17.02 -4.34
N MET A 168 -11.57 -17.58 -3.14
CA MET A 168 -12.48 -18.65 -2.75
C MET A 168 -13.96 -18.24 -2.87
N GLN A 169 -14.29 -17.03 -2.39
CA GLN A 169 -15.64 -16.49 -2.49
C GLN A 169 -16.09 -16.31 -3.93
N ARG A 170 -15.24 -15.71 -4.79
CA ARG A 170 -15.57 -15.48 -6.21
C ARG A 170 -15.66 -16.76 -7.02
N ALA A 171 -14.82 -17.74 -6.71
CA ALA A 171 -14.80 -19.04 -7.39
C ALA A 171 -15.84 -20.05 -6.86
N GLY A 172 -16.44 -19.80 -5.68
CA GLY A 172 -17.33 -20.74 -5.01
C GLY A 172 -16.62 -22.02 -4.61
N ILE A 173 -15.41 -21.91 -4.02
CA ILE A 173 -14.57 -23.03 -3.60
C ILE A 173 -14.15 -22.91 -2.14
N LYS A 174 -13.60 -23.99 -1.58
CA LYS A 174 -13.00 -24.01 -0.25
C LYS A 174 -11.60 -24.56 -0.30
N MET A 175 -10.68 -23.98 0.47
CA MET A 175 -9.32 -24.45 0.69
C MET A 175 -8.94 -24.25 2.15
N LEU A 176 -8.08 -25.08 2.69
CA LEU A 176 -7.59 -24.99 4.08
C LEU A 176 -6.57 -23.86 4.20
N HIS A 177 -6.73 -23.01 5.20
CA HIS A 177 -5.79 -21.92 5.49
C HIS A 177 -4.63 -22.40 6.36
N VAL A 178 -3.39 -22.12 5.92
CA VAL A 178 -2.15 -22.37 6.68
C VAL A 178 -1.43 -21.01 6.86
N PRO A 179 -1.54 -20.36 8.03
CA PRO A 179 -0.89 -19.09 8.28
C PRO A 179 0.59 -19.27 8.62
N TYR A 180 1.44 -18.39 8.06
CA TYR A 180 2.87 -18.30 8.33
C TYR A 180 3.25 -16.95 8.92
N LYS A 181 4.43 -16.87 9.55
CA LYS A 181 4.99 -15.61 10.07
C LYS A 181 5.74 -14.85 8.96
N GLY A 182 5.02 -14.48 7.89
CA GLY A 182 5.57 -13.72 6.76
C GLY A 182 5.69 -14.50 5.45
N ALA A 183 6.17 -13.85 4.40
CA ALA A 183 6.23 -14.39 3.04
C ALA A 183 7.27 -15.50 2.88
N ALA A 184 8.47 -15.36 3.47
CA ALA A 184 9.56 -16.30 3.26
C ALA A 184 9.22 -17.74 3.69
N PRO A 185 8.74 -18.03 4.92
CA PRO A 185 8.35 -19.38 5.29
C PRO A 185 7.15 -19.89 4.46
N ALA A 186 6.19 -19.05 4.08
CA ALA A 186 5.08 -19.45 3.21
C ALA A 186 5.57 -19.94 1.83
N VAL A 187 6.53 -19.23 1.23
CA VAL A 187 7.15 -19.64 -0.05
C VAL A 187 7.92 -20.93 0.09
N ILE A 188 8.74 -21.08 1.15
CA ILE A 188 9.55 -22.29 1.38
C ILE A 188 8.67 -23.52 1.47
N ASP A 189 7.61 -23.48 2.27
CA ASP A 189 6.71 -24.62 2.46
C ASP A 189 5.84 -24.91 1.23
N THR A 190 5.49 -23.88 0.45
CA THR A 190 4.83 -24.10 -0.85
C THR A 190 5.78 -24.77 -1.85
N VAL A 191 7.06 -24.39 -1.89
CA VAL A 191 8.09 -25.02 -2.73
C VAL A 191 8.36 -26.46 -2.31
N ALA A 192 8.31 -26.75 -1.01
CA ALA A 192 8.46 -28.11 -0.47
C ALA A 192 7.23 -29.00 -0.72
N GLY A 193 6.11 -28.42 -1.17
CA GLY A 193 4.86 -29.15 -1.40
C GLY A 193 4.04 -29.44 -0.14
N HIS A 194 4.41 -28.86 1.01
CA HIS A 194 3.61 -28.97 2.24
C HIS A 194 2.29 -28.20 2.12
N VAL A 195 2.24 -27.19 1.28
CA VAL A 195 1.06 -26.39 0.96
C VAL A 195 0.92 -26.29 -0.56
N SER A 196 -0.31 -26.35 -1.05
CA SER A 196 -0.61 -26.48 -2.48
C SER A 196 -0.65 -25.18 -3.24
N VAL A 197 -1.12 -24.09 -2.60
CA VAL A 197 -1.48 -22.81 -3.22
C VAL A 197 -0.90 -21.65 -2.43
N LEU A 198 -0.47 -20.60 -3.13
CA LEU A 198 0.00 -19.37 -2.50
C LEU A 198 -0.36 -18.17 -3.34
N PHE A 199 -0.76 -17.06 -2.68
CA PHE A 199 -0.80 -15.72 -3.25
C PHE A 199 0.39 -14.93 -2.71
N ALA A 200 1.33 -14.56 -3.57
CA ALA A 200 2.57 -13.90 -3.16
C ALA A 200 2.96 -12.77 -4.12
N GLY A 201 3.72 -11.80 -3.64
CA GLY A 201 4.35 -10.81 -4.50
C GLY A 201 5.33 -11.48 -5.47
N TYR A 202 5.34 -11.03 -6.73
CA TYR A 202 6.16 -11.67 -7.79
C TYR A 202 7.65 -11.78 -7.45
N PRO A 203 8.32 -10.79 -6.82
CA PRO A 203 9.74 -10.93 -6.47
C PRO A 203 10.05 -12.15 -5.61
N SER A 204 9.14 -12.50 -4.70
CA SER A 204 9.36 -13.61 -3.76
C SER A 204 9.26 -14.99 -4.43
N ILE A 205 8.62 -15.08 -5.59
CA ILE A 205 8.40 -16.35 -6.31
C ILE A 205 9.10 -16.44 -7.67
N ALA A 206 9.56 -15.35 -8.24
CA ALA A 206 10.10 -15.31 -9.61
C ALA A 206 11.27 -16.28 -9.84
N ALA A 207 12.15 -16.46 -8.85
CA ALA A 207 13.24 -17.43 -8.94
C ALA A 207 12.71 -18.88 -8.91
N GLN A 208 11.66 -19.13 -8.11
CA GLN A 208 11.06 -20.46 -7.97
C GLN A 208 10.26 -20.85 -9.22
N GLU A 209 9.57 -19.87 -9.82
CA GLU A 209 8.89 -20.03 -11.10
C GLU A 209 9.87 -20.38 -12.22
N ARG A 210 10.97 -19.60 -12.39
CA ARG A 210 12.01 -19.88 -13.39
C ARG A 210 12.66 -21.25 -13.21
N ALA A 211 12.80 -21.71 -11.96
CA ALA A 211 13.31 -23.04 -11.64
C ALA A 211 12.26 -24.16 -11.72
N ALA A 212 11.03 -23.84 -12.17
CA ALA A 212 9.88 -24.73 -12.23
C ALA A 212 9.52 -25.41 -10.89
N ARG A 213 9.93 -24.80 -9.76
CA ARG A 213 9.56 -25.26 -8.41
C ARG A 213 8.18 -24.81 -7.98
N LEU A 214 7.70 -23.72 -8.57
CA LEU A 214 6.31 -23.23 -8.47
C LEU A 214 5.78 -22.99 -9.87
N ARG A 215 4.46 -23.14 -10.04
CA ARG A 215 3.77 -22.80 -11.27
C ARG A 215 2.91 -21.58 -11.02
N ALA A 216 3.22 -20.46 -11.70
CA ALA A 216 2.38 -19.28 -11.72
C ALA A 216 1.19 -19.49 -12.66
N LEU A 217 -0.01 -19.15 -12.21
CA LEU A 217 -1.25 -19.31 -12.97
C LEU A 217 -1.82 -17.98 -13.46
N ALA A 218 -1.75 -16.92 -12.65
CA ALA A 218 -2.29 -15.60 -12.99
C ALA A 218 -1.78 -14.52 -12.03
N VAL A 219 -1.79 -13.26 -12.50
CA VAL A 219 -1.63 -12.09 -11.65
C VAL A 219 -2.97 -11.64 -11.08
N THR A 220 -2.95 -11.03 -9.91
CA THR A 220 -4.16 -10.62 -9.18
C THR A 220 -4.63 -9.21 -9.51
N SER A 221 -3.87 -8.45 -10.29
CA SER A 221 -4.21 -7.10 -10.74
C SER A 221 -5.39 -7.10 -11.73
N ALA A 222 -6.08 -5.96 -11.85
CA ALA A 222 -7.18 -5.79 -12.80
C ALA A 222 -6.72 -5.88 -14.27
N LYS A 223 -5.45 -5.52 -14.53
CA LYS A 223 -4.81 -5.59 -15.85
C LYS A 223 -3.53 -6.41 -15.76
N ARG A 224 -3.07 -6.95 -16.88
CA ARG A 224 -1.75 -7.59 -16.98
C ARG A 224 -0.66 -6.61 -16.59
N THR A 225 0.44 -7.13 -16.06
CA THR A 225 1.60 -6.35 -15.63
C THR A 225 2.79 -6.58 -16.57
N GLU A 226 3.59 -5.55 -16.81
CA GLU A 226 4.85 -5.67 -17.53
C GLU A 226 5.88 -6.53 -16.79
N LEU A 227 5.70 -6.71 -15.48
CA LEU A 227 6.58 -7.51 -14.62
C LEU A 227 6.45 -9.02 -14.84
N ALA A 228 5.29 -9.47 -15.31
CA ALA A 228 5.00 -10.85 -15.67
C ALA A 228 4.06 -10.91 -16.90
N PRO A 229 4.49 -10.44 -18.08
CA PRO A 229 3.62 -10.25 -19.25
C PRO A 229 3.06 -11.56 -19.80
N HIS A 230 3.70 -12.69 -19.47
CA HIS A 230 3.26 -14.03 -19.85
C HIS A 230 2.05 -14.52 -19.05
N LEU A 231 1.75 -13.90 -17.90
CA LEU A 231 0.64 -14.32 -17.05
C LEU A 231 -0.65 -13.56 -17.40
N PRO A 232 -1.78 -14.28 -17.52
CA PRO A 232 -3.10 -13.63 -17.57
C PRO A 232 -3.45 -13.07 -16.20
N THR A 233 -4.49 -12.24 -16.13
CA THR A 233 -5.10 -11.87 -14.84
C THR A 233 -6.06 -12.98 -14.35
N VAL A 234 -6.32 -13.01 -13.05
CA VAL A 234 -7.36 -13.88 -12.47
C VAL A 234 -8.73 -13.52 -13.06
N ALA A 235 -8.97 -12.23 -13.32
CA ALA A 235 -10.21 -11.75 -13.95
C ALA A 235 -10.40 -12.31 -15.37
N GLU A 236 -9.37 -12.24 -16.22
CA GLU A 236 -9.36 -12.83 -17.58
C GLU A 236 -9.52 -14.37 -17.54
N SER A 237 -9.06 -14.98 -16.45
CA SER A 237 -9.06 -16.44 -16.29
C SER A 237 -10.38 -17.02 -15.78
N GLY A 238 -11.47 -16.25 -15.76
CA GLY A 238 -12.82 -16.72 -15.47
C GLY A 238 -13.44 -16.20 -14.17
N LEU A 239 -12.82 -15.24 -13.49
CA LEU A 239 -13.36 -14.57 -12.31
C LEU A 239 -13.47 -13.04 -12.55
N PRO A 240 -14.41 -12.60 -13.42
CA PRO A 240 -14.51 -11.19 -13.81
C PRO A 240 -14.66 -10.28 -12.58
N GLY A 241 -13.97 -9.13 -12.62
CA GLY A 241 -13.95 -8.16 -11.51
C GLY A 241 -13.10 -8.60 -10.30
N PHE A 242 -12.33 -9.69 -10.42
CA PHE A 242 -11.33 -10.02 -9.40
C PHE A 242 -10.16 -9.04 -9.47
N GLU A 243 -9.85 -8.44 -8.33
CA GLU A 243 -8.67 -7.59 -8.16
C GLU A 243 -8.18 -7.64 -6.73
N SER A 244 -6.88 -7.84 -6.58
CA SER A 244 -6.16 -7.71 -5.31
C SER A 244 -4.75 -7.23 -5.58
N THR A 245 -4.41 -6.07 -5.05
CA THR A 245 -3.13 -5.41 -5.33
C THR A 245 -2.55 -4.85 -4.05
N GLN A 246 -1.28 -5.13 -3.79
CA GLN A 246 -0.52 -4.38 -2.80
C GLN A 246 -0.30 -2.97 -3.36
N TRP A 247 -0.58 -1.94 -2.58
CA TRP A 247 -0.35 -0.56 -2.99
C TRP A 247 0.30 0.26 -1.88
N TRP A 248 0.93 1.36 -2.26
CA TRP A 248 1.56 2.30 -1.35
C TRP A 248 1.06 3.71 -1.63
N GLY A 249 0.89 4.49 -0.58
CA GLY A 249 0.44 5.88 -0.67
C GLY A 249 1.11 6.76 0.36
N VAL A 250 1.12 8.06 0.06
CA VAL A 250 1.54 9.11 0.99
C VAL A 250 0.31 9.84 1.50
N TYR A 251 0.28 10.05 2.82
CA TYR A 251 -0.78 10.76 3.53
C TYR A 251 -0.19 11.74 4.52
N GLY A 252 -0.97 12.76 4.86
CA GLY A 252 -0.78 13.56 6.05
C GLY A 252 -1.84 13.27 7.12
N PRO A 253 -1.74 13.86 8.31
CA PRO A 253 -2.82 13.85 9.30
C PRO A 253 -4.06 14.55 8.75
N ALA A 254 -5.22 14.28 9.35
CA ALA A 254 -6.46 14.97 8.97
C ALA A 254 -6.33 16.49 9.09
N GLY A 255 -6.86 17.20 8.10
CA GLY A 255 -6.84 18.67 8.09
C GLY A 255 -5.51 19.27 7.61
N LEU A 256 -4.64 18.50 6.94
CA LEU A 256 -3.46 19.04 6.29
C LEU A 256 -3.86 20.14 5.29
N PRO A 257 -3.24 21.37 5.35
CA PRO A 257 -3.58 22.49 4.44
C PRO A 257 -3.45 22.12 2.97
N VAL A 258 -4.38 22.60 2.17
CA VAL A 258 -4.51 22.28 0.74
C VAL A 258 -3.23 22.65 -0.03
N GLU A 259 -2.62 23.76 0.30
CA GLU A 259 -1.39 24.26 -0.34
C GLU A 259 -0.21 23.30 -0.10
N ILE A 260 -0.13 22.71 1.09
CA ILE A 260 0.89 21.69 1.42
C ILE A 260 0.62 20.40 0.65
N VAL A 261 -0.64 19.97 0.59
CA VAL A 261 -1.05 18.78 -0.18
C VAL A 261 -0.68 18.91 -1.65
N GLU A 262 -1.05 20.04 -2.27
CA GLU A 262 -0.77 20.32 -3.69
C GLU A 262 0.73 20.36 -3.98
N ARG A 263 1.50 21.02 -3.12
CA ARG A 263 2.95 21.11 -3.25
C ARG A 263 3.63 19.75 -3.14
N LEU A 264 3.25 18.93 -2.15
CA LEU A 264 3.73 17.56 -2.00
C LEU A 264 3.31 16.67 -3.16
N ASN A 265 2.04 16.75 -3.58
CA ASN A 265 1.51 15.99 -4.69
C ASN A 265 2.27 16.28 -5.99
N ALA A 266 2.47 17.56 -6.32
CA ALA A 266 3.21 17.97 -7.52
C ALA A 266 4.66 17.42 -7.51
N ALA A 267 5.37 17.53 -6.37
CA ALA A 267 6.74 17.03 -6.23
C ALA A 267 6.79 15.50 -6.34
N LEU A 268 5.89 14.79 -5.64
CA LEU A 268 5.81 13.34 -5.69
C LEU A 268 5.49 12.83 -7.11
N ASN A 269 4.54 13.43 -7.80
CA ASN A 269 4.24 13.09 -9.19
C ASN A 269 5.45 13.29 -10.12
N LYS A 270 6.26 14.33 -9.90
CA LYS A 270 7.49 14.54 -10.65
C LYS A 270 8.51 13.44 -10.36
N VAL A 271 8.72 13.10 -9.09
CA VAL A 271 9.61 12.02 -8.65
C VAL A 271 9.21 10.67 -9.24
N LEU A 272 7.92 10.31 -9.18
CA LEU A 272 7.41 9.03 -9.68
C LEU A 272 7.56 8.84 -11.20
N ARG A 273 7.73 9.94 -11.96
CA ARG A 273 8.00 9.87 -13.41
C ARG A 273 9.48 9.69 -13.77
N MET A 274 10.39 9.84 -12.80
CA MET A 274 11.83 9.71 -13.04
C MET A 274 12.20 8.28 -13.44
N PRO A 275 13.03 8.06 -14.47
CA PRO A 275 13.42 6.73 -14.94
C PRO A 275 14.08 5.87 -13.87
N GLU A 276 14.92 6.48 -13.02
CA GLU A 276 15.58 5.79 -11.91
C GLU A 276 14.60 5.30 -10.84
N ILE A 277 13.53 6.05 -10.58
CA ILE A 277 12.47 5.63 -9.64
C ILE A 277 11.66 4.50 -10.25
N LYS A 278 11.27 4.59 -11.53
CA LYS A 278 10.59 3.50 -12.23
C LYS A 278 11.42 2.22 -12.21
N LYS A 279 12.72 2.33 -12.51
CA LYS A 279 13.65 1.19 -12.47
C LYS A 279 13.81 0.62 -11.05
N SER A 280 13.82 1.47 -10.02
CA SER A 280 13.89 1.03 -8.63
C SER A 280 12.63 0.28 -8.23
N LEU A 281 11.45 0.84 -8.49
CA LEU A 281 10.16 0.22 -8.20
C LEU A 281 10.00 -1.14 -8.92
N ALA A 282 10.42 -1.21 -10.19
CA ALA A 282 10.35 -2.45 -10.98
C ALA A 282 11.16 -3.60 -10.36
N LYS A 283 12.29 -3.33 -9.66
CA LYS A 283 13.05 -4.37 -8.95
C LYS A 283 12.23 -5.02 -7.82
N ASP A 284 11.34 -4.25 -7.22
CA ASP A 284 10.42 -4.74 -6.17
C ASP A 284 9.06 -5.15 -6.75
N SER A 285 9.00 -5.37 -8.07
CA SER A 285 7.77 -5.66 -8.83
C SER A 285 6.66 -4.66 -8.55
N ALA A 286 7.03 -3.39 -8.42
CA ALA A 286 6.13 -2.28 -8.23
C ALA A 286 6.04 -1.42 -9.49
N GLU A 287 4.85 -1.00 -9.82
CA GLU A 287 4.56 -0.06 -10.89
C GLU A 287 4.24 1.31 -10.27
N PRO A 288 4.89 2.40 -10.71
CA PRO A 288 4.56 3.74 -10.23
C PRO A 288 3.15 4.14 -10.70
N ALA A 289 2.40 4.80 -9.82
CA ALA A 289 1.05 5.28 -10.12
C ALA A 289 1.03 6.80 -10.33
N GLY A 290 1.17 7.56 -9.27
CA GLY A 290 0.95 9.02 -9.27
C GLY A 290 -0.54 9.36 -9.20
N GLY A 291 -0.87 10.57 -9.69
CA GLY A 291 -2.24 11.05 -9.73
C GLY A 291 -2.56 12.12 -8.68
N THR A 292 -3.85 12.42 -8.54
CA THR A 292 -4.35 13.45 -7.63
C THR A 292 -4.64 12.91 -6.23
N PRO A 293 -4.71 13.75 -5.20
CA PRO A 293 -5.17 13.35 -3.86
C PRO A 293 -6.58 12.74 -3.88
N ALA A 294 -7.47 13.25 -4.72
CA ALA A 294 -8.83 12.72 -4.89
C ALA A 294 -8.83 11.29 -5.44
N GLN A 295 -7.97 11.00 -6.42
CA GLN A 295 -7.82 9.64 -6.96
C GLN A 295 -7.33 8.64 -5.90
N LEU A 296 -6.37 9.06 -5.04
CA LEU A 296 -5.96 8.22 -3.90
C LEU A 296 -7.10 8.01 -2.91
N ALA A 297 -7.88 9.07 -2.61
CA ALA A 297 -9.03 8.96 -1.71
C ALA A 297 -10.07 7.96 -2.22
N GLU A 298 -10.43 8.05 -3.50
CA GLU A 298 -11.39 7.12 -4.13
C GLU A 298 -10.86 5.68 -4.14
N TYR A 299 -9.58 5.51 -4.52
CA TYR A 299 -8.94 4.19 -4.52
C TYR A 299 -8.91 3.56 -3.13
N HIS A 300 -8.48 4.33 -2.12
CA HIS A 300 -8.45 3.88 -0.72
C HIS A 300 -9.84 3.52 -0.22
N LYS A 301 -10.86 4.34 -0.50
CA LYS A 301 -12.25 4.07 -0.12
C LYS A 301 -12.74 2.76 -0.71
N ALA A 302 -12.56 2.56 -2.02
CA ALA A 302 -12.98 1.34 -2.70
C ALA A 302 -12.27 0.09 -2.14
N ASP A 303 -10.96 0.21 -1.87
CA ASP A 303 -10.15 -0.88 -1.31
C ASP A 303 -10.57 -1.21 0.12
N TYR A 304 -10.73 -0.21 0.99
CA TYR A 304 -11.20 -0.37 2.37
C TYR A 304 -12.58 -1.04 2.43
N GLU A 305 -13.55 -0.57 1.64
CA GLU A 305 -14.90 -1.13 1.60
C GLU A 305 -14.91 -2.58 1.06
N LYS A 306 -14.10 -2.86 0.02
CA LYS A 306 -13.92 -4.20 -0.55
C LYS A 306 -13.42 -5.17 0.52
N TRP A 307 -12.33 -4.84 1.18
CA TRP A 307 -11.75 -5.71 2.20
C TRP A 307 -12.66 -5.89 3.42
N GLY A 308 -13.35 -4.85 3.85
CA GLY A 308 -14.35 -4.97 4.91
C GLY A 308 -15.45 -5.99 4.59
N LYS A 309 -15.93 -6.02 3.33
CA LYS A 309 -16.91 -7.04 2.88
C LYS A 309 -16.30 -8.44 2.90
N VAL A 310 -15.08 -8.61 2.35
CA VAL A 310 -14.40 -9.92 2.29
C VAL A 310 -14.11 -10.45 3.68
N ILE A 311 -13.55 -9.64 4.57
CA ILE A 311 -13.19 -10.02 5.95
C ILE A 311 -14.43 -10.49 6.71
N ARG A 312 -15.54 -9.74 6.65
CA ARG A 312 -16.78 -10.11 7.32
C ARG A 312 -17.40 -11.39 6.74
N SER A 313 -17.48 -11.51 5.42
CA SER A 313 -18.09 -12.69 4.77
C SER A 313 -17.28 -13.96 4.96
N ALA A 314 -15.95 -13.86 5.06
CA ALA A 314 -15.05 -14.98 5.32
C ALA A 314 -14.88 -15.29 6.82
N GLY A 315 -15.46 -14.49 7.73
CA GLY A 315 -15.32 -14.67 9.18
C GLY A 315 -13.87 -14.51 9.67
N ILE A 316 -13.03 -13.73 8.94
CA ILE A 316 -11.62 -13.54 9.32
C ILE A 316 -11.58 -12.63 10.55
N LYS A 317 -10.93 -13.11 11.62
CA LYS A 317 -10.69 -12.35 12.85
C LYS A 317 -9.22 -11.97 12.92
N GLY A 318 -8.91 -10.82 13.49
CA GLY A 318 -7.54 -10.43 13.83
C GLY A 318 -6.96 -11.35 14.92
N GLU A 319 -5.62 -11.45 14.95
CA GLU A 319 -4.89 -12.09 16.03
C GLU A 319 -4.90 -11.23 17.29
#